data_d30dbfd7e331cbe3011bc44b5a2cb68c
#
_entry.id   d30dbfd7e331cbe3011bc44b5a2cb68c
#
_cell.length_a   1.000
_cell.length_b   1.000
_cell.length_c   1.000
_cell.angle_alpha   90.00
_cell.angle_beta   90.00
_cell.angle_gamma   90.00
#
_symmetry.space_group_name_H-M   'P 1'
#
loop_
_entity.id
_entity.type
_entity.pdbx_description
1 polymer ?
#
loop_
_entity_poly.entity_id
_entity_poly.type
_entity_poly.pdbx_seq_one_letter_code
_entity_poly.pdbx_strand_id
1 'polypeptide(L)'
;GRLPPFTDEAIEEIILEARRRAGRKGHLTLKFRDLGGLVRVSGDIARAEGRDRTQREDVLEAKARSRSIEQQLADDYIERRKDYELTVNEGDVVGRVNGLAVMGEDSGIVLPVMAEVTPSQGPGEVIATGQLKEMAQEAVQNVSAIIKKFSDEDISQKDVHIQFVQAGEGGVDGDSASITVAAAVISALENIPVRQDLAMTGSLSVR
;
A
#
# COMPACT_ATOMS: atom_id res chain seq x y z
N GLY A 1 -26.09 -20.64 -21.57
CA GLY A 1 -25.47 -21.90 -21.99
C GLY A 1 -24.69 -22.51 -20.82
N ARG A 2 -24.46 -23.80 -20.86
CA ARG A 2 -23.73 -24.50 -19.82
C ARG A 2 -22.24 -24.13 -19.96
N LEU A 3 -21.57 -23.77 -18.85
CA LEU A 3 -20.15 -23.50 -18.86
C LEU A 3 -19.35 -24.80 -19.08
N PRO A 4 -18.16 -24.74 -19.72
CA PRO A 4 -17.24 -25.87 -19.75
C PRO A 4 -16.87 -26.32 -18.32
N PRO A 5 -16.74 -27.62 -18.04
CA PRO A 5 -16.31 -28.10 -16.74
C PRO A 5 -14.90 -27.59 -16.40
N PHE A 6 -14.65 -27.34 -15.12
CA PHE A 6 -13.38 -26.84 -14.64
C PHE A 6 -12.39 -27.99 -14.44
N THR A 7 -11.10 -27.73 -14.66
CA THR A 7 -10.02 -28.63 -14.25
C THR A 7 -9.76 -28.48 -12.73
N ASP A 8 -9.06 -29.45 -12.15
CA ASP A 8 -8.73 -29.39 -10.73
C ASP A 8 -7.86 -28.17 -10.39
N GLU A 9 -6.92 -27.82 -11.25
CA GLU A 9 -6.06 -26.64 -11.12
C GLU A 9 -6.86 -25.34 -11.20
N ALA A 10 -7.89 -25.29 -12.04
CA ALA A 10 -8.79 -24.14 -12.12
C ALA A 10 -9.63 -23.99 -10.83
N ILE A 11 -10.09 -25.12 -10.27
CA ILE A 11 -10.82 -25.13 -9.00
C ILE A 11 -9.92 -24.68 -7.85
N GLU A 12 -8.67 -25.16 -7.80
CA GLU A 12 -7.69 -24.72 -6.81
C GLU A 12 -7.43 -23.22 -6.87
N GLU A 13 -7.29 -22.63 -8.07
CA GLU A 13 -7.11 -21.18 -8.23
C GLU A 13 -8.33 -20.39 -7.74
N ILE A 14 -9.56 -20.88 -7.96
CA ILE A 14 -10.78 -20.27 -7.42
C ILE A 14 -10.80 -20.34 -5.89
N ILE A 15 -10.39 -21.47 -5.30
CA ILE A 15 -10.30 -21.63 -3.84
C ILE A 15 -9.24 -20.68 -3.27
N LEU A 16 -8.10 -20.54 -3.91
CA LEU A 16 -7.07 -19.58 -3.50
C LEU A 16 -7.61 -18.15 -3.52
N GLU A 17 -8.33 -17.77 -4.56
CA GLU A 17 -8.97 -16.46 -4.63
C GLU A 17 -10.03 -16.26 -3.55
N ALA A 18 -10.81 -17.29 -3.24
CA ALA A 18 -11.80 -17.25 -2.17
C ALA A 18 -11.14 -17.08 -0.79
N ARG A 19 -9.97 -17.69 -0.56
CA ARG A 19 -9.15 -17.50 0.65
C ARG A 19 -8.59 -16.10 0.73
N ARG A 20 -8.04 -15.59 -0.38
CA ARG A 20 -7.49 -14.23 -0.47
C ARG A 20 -8.56 -13.19 -0.10
N ARG A 21 -9.76 -13.31 -0.68
CA ARG A 21 -10.88 -12.40 -0.41
C ARG A 21 -11.46 -12.52 0.99
N ALA A 22 -11.24 -13.63 1.68
CA ALA A 22 -11.63 -13.79 3.08
C ALA A 22 -10.78 -12.93 4.04
N GLY A 23 -9.54 -12.59 3.65
CA GLY A 23 -8.61 -11.79 4.46
C GLY A 23 -8.23 -12.43 5.81
N ARG A 24 -8.62 -13.69 6.04
CA ARG A 24 -8.42 -14.40 7.31
C ARG A 24 -7.98 -15.85 7.07
N LYS A 25 -6.90 -16.24 7.73
CA LYS A 25 -6.35 -17.60 7.63
C LYS A 25 -7.40 -18.68 7.96
N GLY A 26 -7.49 -19.68 7.10
CA GLY A 26 -8.40 -20.82 7.28
C GLY A 26 -9.87 -20.54 6.92
N HIS A 27 -10.18 -19.38 6.35
CA HIS A 27 -11.54 -19.01 5.96
C HIS A 27 -11.65 -18.87 4.45
N LEU A 28 -12.89 -18.96 3.94
CA LEU A 28 -13.28 -18.64 2.59
C LEU A 28 -14.23 -17.45 2.60
N THR A 29 -14.22 -16.65 1.55
CA THR A 29 -15.17 -15.53 1.42
C THR A 29 -16.62 -16.01 1.36
N LEU A 30 -17.51 -15.26 1.98
CA LEU A 30 -18.96 -15.40 1.84
C LEU A 30 -19.55 -14.51 0.73
N LYS A 31 -18.70 -13.75 0.01
CA LYS A 31 -19.11 -12.92 -1.14
C LYS A 31 -19.34 -13.80 -2.38
N PHE A 32 -20.35 -14.66 -2.32
CA PHE A 32 -20.64 -15.64 -3.39
C PHE A 32 -20.99 -15.02 -4.72
N ARG A 33 -21.53 -13.79 -4.75
CA ARG A 33 -21.82 -13.08 -5.99
C ARG A 33 -20.55 -12.79 -6.77
N ASP A 34 -19.51 -12.31 -6.10
CA ASP A 34 -18.24 -11.93 -6.71
C ASP A 34 -17.48 -13.17 -7.17
N LEU A 35 -17.46 -14.22 -6.33
CA LEU A 35 -16.85 -15.50 -6.69
C LEU A 35 -17.59 -16.17 -7.86
N GLY A 36 -18.92 -16.11 -7.87
CA GLY A 36 -19.74 -16.61 -8.98
C GLY A 36 -19.55 -15.80 -10.27
N GLY A 37 -19.22 -14.51 -10.15
CA GLY A 37 -18.81 -13.67 -11.28
C GLY A 37 -17.51 -14.19 -11.89
N LEU A 38 -16.50 -14.45 -11.08
CA LEU A 38 -15.22 -15.02 -11.51
C LEU A 38 -15.41 -16.36 -12.23
N VAL A 39 -16.18 -17.28 -11.64
CA VAL A 39 -16.47 -18.60 -12.24
C VAL A 39 -17.14 -18.45 -13.62
N ARG A 40 -18.11 -17.54 -13.75
CA ARG A 40 -18.79 -17.31 -15.04
C ARG A 40 -17.86 -16.76 -16.10
N VAL A 41 -17.11 -15.72 -15.77
CA VAL A 41 -16.15 -15.09 -16.72
C VAL A 41 -15.08 -16.09 -17.15
N SER A 42 -14.55 -16.90 -16.23
CA SER A 42 -13.57 -17.96 -16.57
C SER A 42 -14.15 -18.98 -17.58
N GLY A 43 -15.35 -19.45 -17.32
CA GLY A 43 -16.03 -20.38 -18.24
C GLY A 43 -16.39 -19.76 -19.59
N ASP A 44 -16.73 -18.47 -19.61
CA ASP A 44 -17.00 -17.75 -20.86
C ASP A 44 -15.73 -17.53 -21.68
N ILE A 45 -14.58 -17.29 -21.05
CA ILE A 45 -13.25 -17.23 -21.71
C ILE A 45 -12.93 -18.59 -22.36
N ALA A 46 -13.01 -19.67 -21.58
CA ALA A 46 -12.72 -21.02 -22.12
C ALA A 46 -13.64 -21.34 -23.32
N ARG A 47 -14.91 -20.99 -23.24
CA ARG A 47 -15.87 -21.21 -24.33
C ARG A 47 -15.55 -20.36 -25.56
N ALA A 48 -15.18 -19.10 -25.37
CA ALA A 48 -14.81 -18.18 -26.47
C ALA A 48 -13.59 -18.68 -27.24
N GLU A 49 -12.67 -19.36 -26.57
CA GLU A 49 -11.47 -19.95 -27.16
C GLU A 49 -11.69 -21.42 -27.63
N GLY A 50 -12.93 -21.91 -27.60
CA GLY A 50 -13.28 -23.25 -28.09
C GLY A 50 -12.76 -24.39 -27.22
N ARG A 51 -12.46 -24.13 -25.95
CA ARG A 51 -11.98 -25.18 -25.04
C ARG A 51 -13.14 -25.96 -24.42
N ASP A 52 -12.97 -27.27 -24.33
CA ASP A 52 -13.93 -28.18 -23.72
C ASP A 52 -13.89 -28.14 -22.17
N ARG A 53 -12.85 -27.59 -21.60
CA ARG A 53 -12.66 -27.45 -20.15
C ARG A 53 -12.09 -26.06 -19.81
N THR A 54 -12.55 -25.49 -18.69
CA THR A 54 -12.03 -24.25 -18.12
C THR A 54 -10.72 -24.58 -17.38
N GLN A 55 -9.62 -23.94 -17.77
CA GLN A 55 -8.28 -24.14 -17.24
C GLN A 55 -7.91 -23.07 -16.21
N ARG A 56 -6.80 -23.26 -15.51
CA ARG A 56 -6.28 -22.28 -14.54
C ARG A 56 -6.03 -20.92 -15.17
N GLU A 57 -5.50 -20.90 -16.39
CA GLU A 57 -5.20 -19.70 -17.17
C GLU A 57 -6.46 -18.85 -17.42
N ASP A 58 -7.61 -19.50 -17.67
CA ASP A 58 -8.90 -18.81 -17.82
C ASP A 58 -9.34 -18.11 -16.54
N VAL A 59 -9.06 -18.73 -15.38
CA VAL A 59 -9.35 -18.15 -14.09
C VAL A 59 -8.44 -16.94 -13.82
N LEU A 60 -7.15 -17.03 -14.14
CA LEU A 60 -6.20 -15.92 -14.00
C LEU A 60 -6.58 -14.75 -14.92
N GLU A 61 -6.96 -15.03 -16.16
CA GLU A 61 -7.42 -14.01 -17.09
C GLU A 61 -8.75 -13.37 -16.63
N ALA A 62 -9.68 -14.17 -16.14
CA ALA A 62 -10.93 -13.67 -15.57
C ALA A 62 -10.69 -12.75 -14.37
N LYS A 63 -9.71 -13.05 -13.52
CA LYS A 63 -9.29 -12.16 -12.42
C LYS A 63 -8.78 -10.83 -12.96
N ALA A 64 -7.94 -10.85 -13.99
CA ALA A 64 -7.41 -9.64 -14.61
C ALA A 64 -8.50 -8.78 -15.28
N ARG A 65 -9.51 -9.42 -15.90
CA ARG A 65 -10.64 -8.73 -16.54
C ARG A 65 -11.71 -8.24 -15.55
N SER A 66 -11.82 -8.88 -14.38
CA SER A 66 -12.84 -8.59 -13.34
C SER A 66 -12.30 -7.67 -12.25
N ARG A 67 -11.44 -6.70 -12.61
CA ARG A 67 -10.89 -5.72 -11.66
C ARG A 67 -11.98 -4.85 -11.07
N SER A 68 -11.92 -4.64 -9.76
CA SER A 68 -12.81 -3.70 -9.08
C SER A 68 -12.57 -2.26 -9.54
N ILE A 69 -13.52 -1.37 -9.28
CA ILE A 69 -13.35 0.07 -9.59
C ILE A 69 -12.13 0.62 -8.83
N GLU A 70 -11.93 0.18 -7.60
CA GLU A 70 -10.80 0.57 -6.76
C GLU A 70 -9.46 0.12 -7.36
N GLN A 71 -9.41 -1.09 -7.91
CA GLN A 71 -8.23 -1.58 -8.63
C GLN A 71 -7.97 -0.78 -9.91
N GLN A 72 -9.00 -0.45 -10.67
CA GLN A 72 -8.88 0.37 -11.88
C GLN A 72 -8.40 1.79 -11.53
N LEU A 73 -8.93 2.38 -10.46
CA LEU A 73 -8.47 3.67 -9.96
C LEU A 73 -7.02 3.65 -9.49
N ALA A 74 -6.61 2.56 -8.80
CA ALA A 74 -5.23 2.39 -8.38
C ALA A 74 -4.28 2.24 -9.58
N ASP A 75 -4.67 1.49 -10.61
CA ASP A 75 -3.89 1.34 -11.84
C ASP A 75 -3.75 2.67 -12.59
N ASP A 76 -4.84 3.44 -12.75
CA ASP A 76 -4.83 4.77 -13.37
C ASP A 76 -3.97 5.76 -12.58
N TYR A 77 -4.04 5.70 -11.25
CA TYR A 77 -3.21 6.49 -10.38
C TYR A 77 -1.72 6.15 -10.51
N ILE A 78 -1.38 4.85 -10.59
CA ILE A 78 0.00 4.38 -10.81
C ILE A 78 0.49 4.81 -12.20
N GLU A 79 -0.34 4.65 -13.23
CA GLU A 79 0.02 5.01 -14.61
C GLU A 79 0.35 6.48 -14.75
N ARG A 80 -0.50 7.37 -14.21
CA ARG A 80 -0.26 8.83 -14.20
C ARG A 80 1.00 9.21 -13.43
N ARG A 81 1.44 8.42 -12.46
CA ARG A 81 2.63 8.69 -11.66
C ARG A 81 3.93 8.22 -12.29
N LYS A 82 3.90 7.25 -13.18
CA LYS A 82 5.07 6.84 -13.95
C LYS A 82 5.69 8.00 -14.73
N ASP A 83 4.85 8.91 -15.21
CA ASP A 83 5.27 10.08 -15.99
C ASP A 83 6.05 11.11 -15.15
N TYR A 84 5.97 11.05 -13.81
CA TYR A 84 6.60 12.03 -12.92
C TYR A 84 7.81 11.49 -12.16
N GLU A 85 8.28 10.25 -12.44
CA GLU A 85 9.43 9.61 -11.79
C GLU A 85 9.39 9.67 -10.24
N LEU A 86 8.20 9.70 -9.65
CA LEU A 86 8.02 9.90 -8.21
C LEU A 86 8.28 8.64 -7.39
N THR A 87 8.26 7.48 -8.02
CA THR A 87 8.55 6.22 -7.37
C THR A 87 10.01 5.86 -7.62
N VAL A 88 10.83 5.98 -6.58
CA VAL A 88 12.20 5.47 -6.60
C VAL A 88 12.16 4.07 -6.01
N ASN A 89 12.61 3.08 -6.76
CA ASN A 89 12.63 1.66 -6.39
C ASN A 89 14.03 1.04 -6.47
N GLU A 90 15.05 1.87 -6.62
CA GLU A 90 16.46 1.44 -6.69
C GLU A 90 17.34 2.43 -5.92
N GLY A 91 18.47 1.93 -5.43
CA GLY A 91 19.44 2.72 -4.68
C GLY A 91 19.04 2.98 -3.25
N ASP A 92 19.81 3.86 -2.61
CA ASP A 92 19.69 4.22 -1.20
C ASP A 92 19.54 5.75 -1.08
N VAL A 93 18.57 6.23 -0.31
CA VAL A 93 18.29 7.67 -0.15
C VAL A 93 18.11 8.00 1.33
N VAL A 94 18.73 9.09 1.78
CA VAL A 94 18.54 9.63 3.13
C VAL A 94 17.21 10.38 3.22
N GLY A 95 16.50 10.20 4.32
CA GLY A 95 15.24 10.90 4.60
C GLY A 95 14.06 10.46 3.73
N ARG A 96 14.18 9.40 2.94
CA ARG A 96 13.10 8.90 2.09
C ARG A 96 12.81 7.42 2.36
N VAL A 97 11.55 7.09 2.56
CA VAL A 97 11.08 5.73 2.80
C VAL A 97 9.79 5.47 2.01
N ASN A 98 9.71 4.34 1.35
CA ASN A 98 8.51 3.92 0.66
C ASN A 98 7.52 3.29 1.66
N GLY A 99 6.37 3.91 1.83
CA GLY A 99 5.25 3.38 2.60
C GLY A 99 4.27 2.60 1.73
N LEU A 100 3.41 1.81 2.35
CA LEU A 100 2.31 1.13 1.70
C LEU A 100 0.99 1.72 2.17
N ALA A 101 0.16 2.13 1.24
CA ALA A 101 -1.19 2.62 1.50
C ALA A 101 -2.23 1.73 0.82
N VAL A 102 -3.33 1.45 1.51
CA VAL A 102 -4.44 0.65 0.98
C VAL A 102 -5.44 1.56 0.27
N MET A 103 -5.88 1.14 -0.91
CA MET A 103 -6.95 1.77 -1.68
C MET A 103 -8.10 0.78 -1.83
N GLY A 104 -9.16 0.95 -1.04
CA GLY A 104 -10.29 0.02 -1.04
C GLY A 104 -9.93 -1.37 -0.44
N GLU A 105 -10.69 -2.40 -0.84
CA GLU A 105 -10.53 -3.74 -0.25
C GLU A 105 -9.41 -4.57 -0.91
N ASP A 106 -9.08 -4.30 -2.18
CA ASP A 106 -8.29 -5.20 -3.03
C ASP A 106 -7.08 -4.53 -3.68
N SER A 107 -6.80 -3.28 -3.36
CA SER A 107 -5.73 -2.50 -4.01
C SER A 107 -4.87 -1.75 -3.02
N GLY A 108 -3.63 -1.51 -3.39
CA GLY A 108 -2.70 -0.70 -2.63
C GLY A 108 -1.72 0.02 -3.54
N ILE A 109 -1.13 1.05 -2.99
CA ILE A 109 -0.11 1.86 -3.66
C ILE A 109 1.12 2.02 -2.78
N VAL A 110 2.25 2.25 -3.43
CA VAL A 110 3.45 2.74 -2.75
C VAL A 110 3.31 4.24 -2.56
N LEU A 111 3.41 4.69 -1.32
CA LEU A 111 3.33 6.10 -0.93
C LEU A 111 4.66 6.52 -0.30
N PRO A 112 5.52 7.24 -1.02
CA PRO A 112 6.77 7.72 -0.47
C PRO A 112 6.53 8.76 0.63
N VAL A 113 7.27 8.61 1.73
CA VAL A 113 7.36 9.58 2.82
C VAL A 113 8.77 10.16 2.81
N MET A 114 8.87 11.47 2.82
CA MET A 114 10.12 12.20 2.89
C MET A 114 10.20 12.94 4.22
N ALA A 115 11.38 12.96 4.83
CA ALA A 115 11.66 13.74 6.01
C ALA A 115 12.94 14.56 5.79
N GLU A 116 12.89 15.79 6.26
CA GLU A 116 14.01 16.72 6.29
C GLU A 116 14.12 17.30 7.69
N VAL A 117 15.34 17.45 8.19
CA VAL A 117 15.60 18.00 9.51
C VAL A 117 16.46 19.25 9.38
N THR A 118 15.97 20.37 9.87
CA THR A 118 16.64 21.65 9.78
C THR A 118 16.82 22.27 11.17
N PRO A 119 17.84 23.13 11.40
CA PRO A 119 17.96 23.89 12.63
C PRO A 119 16.74 24.81 12.81
N SER A 120 16.14 24.81 14.00
CA SER A 120 15.07 25.75 14.35
C SER A 120 15.63 27.03 14.96
N GLN A 121 14.94 28.16 14.75
CA GLN A 121 15.25 29.43 15.40
C GLN A 121 14.62 29.58 16.80
N GLY A 122 13.86 28.57 17.21
CA GLY A 122 13.13 28.48 18.47
C GLY A 122 12.98 27.04 18.94
N PRO A 123 11.97 26.73 19.72
CA PRO A 123 11.62 25.35 20.03
C PRO A 123 11.33 24.58 18.72
N GLY A 124 11.92 23.41 18.56
CA GLY A 124 11.75 22.60 17.35
C GLY A 124 10.32 22.14 17.16
N GLU A 125 9.84 22.23 15.92
CA GLU A 125 8.49 21.85 15.52
C GLU A 125 8.49 20.65 14.59
N VAL A 126 7.39 19.88 14.61
CA VAL A 126 7.14 18.82 13.64
C VAL A 126 6.05 19.29 12.69
N ILE A 127 6.43 19.43 11.42
CA ILE A 127 5.57 19.95 10.36
C ILE A 127 5.30 18.83 9.37
N ALA A 128 4.07 18.36 9.30
CA ALA A 128 3.66 17.32 8.38
C ALA A 128 2.75 17.88 7.28
N THR A 129 3.04 17.54 6.03
CA THR A 129 2.29 17.97 4.84
C THR A 129 1.86 16.77 3.99
N GLY A 130 0.87 16.93 3.11
CA GLY A 130 0.38 15.89 2.22
C GLY A 130 -1.04 15.43 2.52
N GLN A 131 -1.93 16.33 2.94
CA GLN A 131 -3.36 16.06 3.18
C GLN A 131 -3.60 14.93 4.21
N LEU A 132 -2.96 15.03 5.36
CA LEU A 132 -3.11 14.06 6.43
C LEU A 132 -4.45 14.23 7.14
N LYS A 133 -5.18 13.15 7.32
CA LYS A 133 -6.35 13.08 8.18
C LYS A 133 -5.94 12.89 9.64
N GLU A 134 -6.91 12.97 10.53
CA GLU A 134 -6.73 13.03 11.97
C GLU A 134 -5.86 11.90 12.53
N MET A 135 -6.15 10.63 12.18
CA MET A 135 -5.36 9.47 12.63
C MET A 135 -3.91 9.51 12.17
N ALA A 136 -3.67 9.96 10.93
CA ALA A 136 -2.31 10.08 10.41
C ALA A 136 -1.54 11.24 11.07
N GLN A 137 -2.21 12.33 11.44
CA GLN A 137 -1.62 13.42 12.23
C GLN A 137 -1.24 12.97 13.64
N GLU A 138 -2.12 12.22 14.31
CA GLU A 138 -1.80 11.63 15.62
C GLU A 138 -0.62 10.65 15.53
N ALA A 139 -0.54 9.84 14.47
CA ALA A 139 0.58 8.94 14.24
C ALA A 139 1.91 9.71 14.13
N VAL A 140 1.94 10.84 13.42
CA VAL A 140 3.13 11.71 13.33
C VAL A 140 3.52 12.27 14.70
N GLN A 141 2.55 12.70 15.52
CA GLN A 141 2.82 13.20 16.87
C GLN A 141 3.39 12.11 17.79
N ASN A 142 2.84 10.88 17.71
CA ASN A 142 3.35 9.73 18.45
C ASN A 142 4.79 9.38 18.06
N VAL A 143 5.09 9.36 16.76
CA VAL A 143 6.46 9.15 16.24
C VAL A 143 7.40 10.21 16.78
N SER A 144 7.01 11.48 16.80
CA SER A 144 7.82 12.57 17.32
C SER A 144 8.19 12.36 18.80
N ALA A 145 7.24 11.88 19.61
CA ALA A 145 7.48 11.55 21.01
C ALA A 145 8.44 10.37 21.17
N ILE A 146 8.34 9.34 20.30
CA ILE A 146 9.22 8.18 20.28
C ILE A 146 10.65 8.61 19.90
N ILE A 147 10.81 9.40 18.86
CA ILE A 147 12.12 9.87 18.41
C ILE A 147 12.82 10.68 19.51
N LYS A 148 12.10 11.59 20.17
CA LYS A 148 12.64 12.35 21.33
C LYS A 148 13.13 11.45 22.46
N LYS A 149 12.59 10.25 22.61
CA LYS A 149 12.98 9.28 23.64
C LYS A 149 14.21 8.44 23.24
N PHE A 150 14.36 8.13 21.96
CA PHE A 150 15.33 7.15 21.47
C PHE A 150 16.49 7.77 20.67
N SER A 151 16.40 9.02 20.23
CA SER A 151 17.51 9.71 19.58
C SER A 151 18.46 10.25 20.63
N ASP A 152 19.76 10.03 20.43
CA ASP A 152 20.83 10.63 21.23
C ASP A 152 21.02 12.11 20.88
N GLU A 153 20.45 12.59 19.77
CA GLU A 153 20.51 13.98 19.38
C GLU A 153 19.37 14.80 20.02
N ASP A 154 19.70 15.99 20.45
CA ASP A 154 18.71 16.96 20.95
C ASP A 154 17.91 17.55 19.78
N ILE A 155 16.75 16.96 19.53
CA ILE A 155 15.82 17.44 18.48
C ILE A 155 14.95 18.61 18.96
N SER A 156 15.13 19.10 20.20
CA SER A 156 14.35 20.20 20.75
C SER A 156 14.60 21.54 20.04
N GLN A 157 15.70 21.67 19.31
CA GLN A 157 16.06 22.82 18.49
C GLN A 157 16.13 22.52 16.99
N LYS A 158 15.46 21.47 16.56
CA LYS A 158 15.38 21.07 15.14
C LYS A 158 13.92 21.04 14.69
N ASP A 159 13.67 21.63 13.53
CA ASP A 159 12.39 21.47 12.82
C ASP A 159 12.43 20.21 11.98
N VAL A 160 11.42 19.36 12.14
CA VAL A 160 11.27 18.12 11.39
C VAL A 160 10.13 18.30 10.39
N HIS A 161 10.49 18.36 9.11
CA HIS A 161 9.53 18.44 8.02
C HIS A 161 9.26 17.05 7.49
N ILE A 162 7.98 16.66 7.43
CA ILE A 162 7.54 15.37 6.92
C ILE A 162 6.57 15.63 5.76
N GLN A 163 6.84 15.00 4.62
CA GLN A 163 6.00 15.11 3.45
C GLN A 163 5.55 13.73 2.97
N PHE A 164 4.25 13.53 2.90
CA PHE A 164 3.66 12.41 2.18
C PHE A 164 3.52 12.80 0.71
N VAL A 165 4.35 12.20 -0.12
CA VAL A 165 4.44 12.58 -1.53
C VAL A 165 3.21 12.11 -2.26
N GLN A 166 2.38 13.08 -2.71
CA GLN A 166 1.17 12.83 -3.50
C GLN A 166 0.14 11.88 -2.86
N ALA A 167 -0.17 12.07 -1.60
CA ALA A 167 -1.43 11.62 -1.08
C ALA A 167 -2.55 12.21 -1.94
N GLY A 168 -3.29 11.37 -2.68
CA GLY A 168 -4.35 11.82 -3.60
C GLY A 168 -5.43 12.66 -2.88
N GLU A 169 -6.42 13.14 -3.63
CA GLU A 169 -7.52 13.99 -3.09
C GLU A 169 -8.22 13.40 -1.84
N GLY A 170 -8.13 12.07 -1.64
CA GLY A 170 -8.67 11.38 -0.46
C GLY A 170 -7.86 11.55 0.83
N GLY A 171 -6.63 12.05 0.75
CA GLY A 171 -5.71 12.16 1.89
C GLY A 171 -5.21 10.80 2.41
N VAL A 172 -4.28 10.86 3.38
CA VAL A 172 -3.77 9.67 4.10
C VAL A 172 -4.50 9.56 5.44
N ASP A 173 -5.00 8.37 5.74
CA ASP A 173 -5.65 8.05 7.00
C ASP A 173 -5.05 6.76 7.60
N GLY A 174 -5.16 6.64 8.93
CA GLY A 174 -4.66 5.49 9.66
C GLY A 174 -3.25 5.69 10.24
N ASP A 175 -2.95 4.89 11.25
CA ASP A 175 -1.69 4.89 11.99
C ASP A 175 -0.61 3.99 11.36
N SER A 176 -0.96 3.21 10.33
CA SER A 176 -0.08 2.24 9.67
C SER A 176 1.12 2.87 8.94
N ALA A 177 1.12 4.19 8.75
CA ALA A 177 2.26 4.93 8.21
C ALA A 177 3.30 5.30 9.27
N SER A 178 3.04 5.08 10.57
CA SER A 178 3.91 5.55 11.64
C SER A 178 5.32 4.94 11.59
N ILE A 179 5.46 3.67 11.21
CA ILE A 179 6.79 3.06 11.02
C ILE A 179 7.56 3.72 9.87
N THR A 180 6.87 4.05 8.77
CA THR A 180 7.47 4.71 7.60
C THR A 180 7.94 6.13 7.96
N VAL A 181 7.12 6.88 8.69
CA VAL A 181 7.46 8.20 9.20
C VAL A 181 8.68 8.13 10.13
N ALA A 182 8.66 7.20 11.10
CA ALA A 182 9.78 7.03 12.02
C ALA A 182 11.08 6.71 11.30
N ALA A 183 11.05 5.77 10.35
CA ALA A 183 12.21 5.40 9.56
C ALA A 183 12.75 6.57 8.71
N ALA A 184 11.85 7.37 8.10
CA ALA A 184 12.26 8.54 7.32
C ALA A 184 12.91 9.61 8.20
N VAL A 185 12.31 9.91 9.37
CA VAL A 185 12.86 10.91 10.29
C VAL A 185 14.20 10.47 10.90
N ILE A 186 14.31 9.21 11.33
CA ILE A 186 15.59 8.66 11.85
C ILE A 186 16.65 8.69 10.75
N SER A 187 16.30 8.29 9.54
CA SER A 187 17.21 8.37 8.39
C SER A 187 17.72 9.78 8.16
N ALA A 188 16.85 10.79 8.21
CA ALA A 188 17.23 12.20 8.04
C ALA A 188 18.07 12.73 9.21
N LEU A 189 17.72 12.35 10.45
CA LEU A 189 18.46 12.77 11.66
C LEU A 189 19.88 12.22 11.71
N GLU A 190 19.99 10.90 11.48
CA GLU A 190 21.26 10.17 11.61
C GLU A 190 22.03 10.11 10.29
N ASN A 191 21.53 10.73 9.23
CA ASN A 191 22.10 10.67 7.87
C ASN A 191 22.35 9.23 7.38
N ILE A 192 21.42 8.32 7.71
CA ILE A 192 21.49 6.90 7.33
C ILE A 192 20.63 6.66 6.09
N PRO A 193 21.23 6.25 4.96
CA PRO A 193 20.46 6.01 3.75
C PRO A 193 19.54 4.77 3.89
N VAL A 194 18.34 4.84 3.30
CA VAL A 194 17.36 3.77 3.29
C VAL A 194 17.23 3.21 1.89
N ARG A 195 17.23 1.89 1.78
CA ARG A 195 17.02 1.16 0.52
C ARG A 195 15.65 1.50 -0.08
N GLN A 196 15.64 1.82 -1.36
CA GLN A 196 14.41 2.22 -2.05
C GLN A 196 13.67 1.05 -2.73
N ASP A 197 14.27 -0.13 -2.80
CA ASP A 197 13.62 -1.38 -3.23
C ASP A 197 12.76 -2.04 -2.13
N LEU A 198 12.69 -1.42 -0.95
CA LEU A 198 11.85 -1.85 0.17
C LEU A 198 10.69 -0.88 0.38
N ALA A 199 9.55 -1.42 0.78
CA ALA A 199 8.43 -0.65 1.28
C ALA A 199 7.95 -1.21 2.62
N MET A 200 7.43 -0.35 3.48
CA MET A 200 7.02 -0.75 4.82
C MET A 200 5.64 -0.21 5.20
N THR A 201 4.98 -0.91 6.10
CA THR A 201 3.74 -0.49 6.74
C THR A 201 3.70 -1.06 8.16
N GLY A 202 3.11 -0.33 9.07
CA GLY A 202 2.94 -0.78 10.45
C GLY A 202 2.72 0.38 11.40
N SER A 203 2.12 0.07 12.55
CA SER A 203 1.84 1.03 13.60
C SER A 203 2.91 0.98 14.67
N LEU A 204 3.35 2.14 15.14
CA LEU A 204 4.23 2.28 16.29
C LEU A 204 3.44 2.65 17.53
N SER A 205 3.69 1.95 18.62
CA SER A 205 3.16 2.27 19.94
C SER A 205 4.19 3.05 20.76
N VAL A 206 3.72 4.00 21.55
CA VAL A 206 4.54 4.78 22.50
C VAL A 206 5.03 3.97 23.71
N ARG A 207 4.68 2.67 23.79
CA ARG A 207 5.08 1.73 24.84
C ARG A 207 6.07 0.71 24.34
#